data_efcdf2837651e4e08c3611049e17f131
#
_entry.id   efcdf2837651e4e08c3611049e17f131
#
_cell.length_a   1.000
_cell.length_b   1.000
_cell.length_c   1.000
_cell.angle_alpha   90.00
_cell.angle_beta   90.00
_cell.angle_gamma   90.00
#
_symmetry.space_group_name_H-M   'P 1'
#
loop_
_entity.id
_entity.type
_entity.pdbx_description
1 polymer ?
#
loop_
_entity_poly.entity_id
_entity_poly.type
_entity_poly.pdbx_seq_one_letter_code
_entity_poly.pdbx_strand_id
1 'polypeptide(L)'
;MIFMKNKFLLTLFALIVLGSCSSVQEEEQEEPEVLLYQQSQDRINANNYIGAVESLSRIERFYPFGVYAEQARADLIYAFYMSGDYDNAYAASEKFIRLYPRNTNIDYAYFMRGMTGYYEDEGLLSDVFSLDLSKRDVSPAMKSYADLTEFIIRYPESEYVDVARERLIFLRNLIASSELDGAEYYLKRGAYLGALNRANYVLKNIPDSSEKDRALKIMKEAYEKLGYDEYAEKIVTLESN
;
A
#
# COMPACT_ATOMS: atom_id res chain seq x y z
N MET A 1 -0.85 -12.90 -70.76
CA MET A 1 0.29 -12.12 -70.25
C MET A 1 -0.04 -11.34 -68.94
N ILE A 2 -1.28 -11.14 -68.57
CA ILE A 2 -1.72 -10.42 -67.39
C ILE A 2 -1.68 -11.33 -66.11
N PHE A 3 -1.95 -12.62 -66.25
CA PHE A 3 -1.97 -13.60 -65.13
C PHE A 3 -0.59 -13.90 -64.51
N MET A 4 0.47 -13.74 -65.26
CA MET A 4 1.84 -13.97 -64.77
C MET A 4 2.37 -12.80 -63.95
N LYS A 5 2.00 -11.57 -64.27
CA LYS A 5 2.41 -10.36 -63.50
C LYS A 5 1.78 -10.35 -62.08
N ASN A 6 0.54 -10.80 -61.92
CA ASN A 6 -0.09 -10.85 -60.60
C ASN A 6 0.52 -11.90 -59.65
N LYS A 7 0.97 -13.04 -60.16
CA LYS A 7 1.67 -14.05 -59.37
C LYS A 7 3.03 -13.57 -58.85
N PHE A 8 3.77 -12.84 -59.71
CA PHE A 8 5.06 -12.27 -59.33
C PHE A 8 4.95 -11.14 -58.29
N LEU A 9 3.89 -10.34 -58.40
CA LEU A 9 3.60 -9.28 -57.40
C LEU A 9 3.19 -9.88 -56.05
N LEU A 10 2.41 -10.98 -56.02
CA LEU A 10 1.98 -11.68 -54.83
C LEU A 10 3.18 -12.36 -54.11
N THR A 11 4.09 -12.96 -54.87
CA THR A 11 5.31 -13.59 -54.30
C THR A 11 6.30 -12.54 -53.75
N LEU A 12 6.41 -11.39 -54.42
CA LEU A 12 7.24 -10.28 -53.92
C LEU A 12 6.67 -9.67 -52.64
N PHE A 13 5.34 -9.53 -52.54
CA PHE A 13 4.65 -9.05 -51.34
C PHE A 13 4.77 -10.04 -50.16
N ALA A 14 4.70 -11.34 -50.44
CA ALA A 14 4.87 -12.39 -49.43
C ALA A 14 6.31 -12.44 -48.86
N LEU A 15 7.34 -12.14 -49.67
CA LEU A 15 8.73 -12.07 -49.24
C LEU A 15 9.02 -10.84 -48.36
N ILE A 16 8.32 -9.72 -48.56
CA ILE A 16 8.48 -8.51 -47.74
C ILE A 16 7.86 -8.69 -46.34
N VAL A 17 6.76 -9.46 -46.24
CA VAL A 17 6.09 -9.71 -44.94
C VAL A 17 6.89 -10.70 -44.06
N LEU A 18 7.68 -11.58 -44.63
CA LEU A 18 8.52 -12.53 -43.87
C LEU A 18 9.82 -11.91 -43.34
N GLY A 19 10.26 -10.74 -43.83
CA GLY A 19 11.45 -10.04 -43.39
C GLY A 19 11.24 -9.12 -42.16
N SER A 20 10.01 -8.94 -41.69
CA SER A 20 9.67 -7.90 -40.70
C SER A 20 9.64 -8.36 -39.22
N CYS A 21 10.08 -9.58 -38.92
CA CYS A 21 10.16 -10.10 -37.55
C CYS A 21 11.59 -10.52 -37.15
N SER A 22 12.57 -9.66 -37.40
CA SER A 22 13.79 -9.69 -36.59
C SER A 22 13.63 -8.64 -35.49
N SER A 23 13.00 -9.02 -34.37
CA SER A 23 13.28 -8.33 -33.13
C SER A 23 14.76 -8.50 -32.85
N VAL A 24 15.55 -7.48 -33.15
CA VAL A 24 16.89 -7.33 -32.58
C VAL A 24 16.62 -7.27 -31.08
N GLN A 25 16.76 -8.40 -30.38
CA GLN A 25 17.06 -8.36 -28.95
C GLN A 25 18.44 -7.70 -28.91
N GLU A 26 18.48 -6.38 -28.62
CA GLU A 26 19.70 -5.76 -28.11
C GLU A 26 20.05 -6.64 -26.90
N GLU A 27 21.14 -7.40 -27.01
CA GLU A 27 21.79 -7.98 -25.84
C GLU A 27 22.10 -6.79 -24.93
N GLU A 28 21.34 -6.63 -23.86
CA GLU A 28 21.54 -5.61 -22.85
C GLU A 28 22.97 -5.81 -22.33
N GLN A 29 23.90 -4.97 -22.79
CA GLN A 29 25.29 -5.06 -22.38
C GLN A 29 25.31 -4.93 -20.85
N GLU A 30 25.85 -5.94 -20.17
CA GLU A 30 26.00 -5.94 -18.72
C GLU A 30 26.95 -4.81 -18.32
N GLU A 31 26.39 -3.70 -17.86
CA GLU A 31 27.19 -2.65 -17.22
C GLU A 31 27.74 -3.16 -15.89
N PRO A 32 28.98 -2.79 -15.51
CA PRO A 32 29.53 -3.18 -14.20
C PRO A 32 28.61 -2.81 -13.02
N GLU A 33 28.48 -3.70 -12.05
CA GLU A 33 27.63 -3.52 -10.87
C GLU A 33 27.85 -2.16 -10.18
N VAL A 34 29.11 -1.76 -10.02
CA VAL A 34 29.47 -0.48 -9.38
C VAL A 34 28.91 0.73 -10.16
N LEU A 35 28.92 0.66 -11.49
CA LEU A 35 28.42 1.74 -12.35
C LEU A 35 26.89 1.82 -12.26
N LEU A 36 26.19 0.69 -12.32
CA LEU A 36 24.73 0.63 -12.12
C LEU A 36 24.33 1.18 -10.77
N TYR A 37 25.11 0.85 -9.73
CA TYR A 37 24.83 1.36 -8.37
C TYR A 37 25.07 2.87 -8.29
N GLN A 38 26.14 3.41 -8.82
CA GLN A 38 26.39 4.85 -8.90
C GLN A 38 25.28 5.56 -9.66
N GLN A 39 24.90 5.07 -10.84
CA GLN A 39 23.77 5.63 -11.61
C GLN A 39 22.46 5.64 -10.79
N SER A 40 22.19 4.59 -10.02
CA SER A 40 20.99 4.53 -9.18
C SER A 40 21.01 5.61 -8.10
N GLN A 41 22.15 5.83 -7.44
CA GLN A 41 22.31 6.86 -6.42
C GLN A 41 22.18 8.28 -7.02
N ASP A 42 22.77 8.53 -8.18
CA ASP A 42 22.64 9.80 -8.90
C ASP A 42 21.17 10.08 -9.28
N ARG A 43 20.44 9.05 -9.71
CA ARG A 43 19.02 9.14 -10.04
C ARG A 43 18.15 9.39 -8.81
N ILE A 44 18.43 8.75 -7.68
CA ILE A 44 17.76 9.00 -6.39
C ILE A 44 17.98 10.46 -5.96
N ASN A 45 19.24 10.93 -5.99
CA ASN A 45 19.60 12.30 -5.62
C ASN A 45 18.95 13.36 -6.54
N ALA A 46 18.69 12.99 -7.80
CA ALA A 46 17.96 13.82 -8.76
C ALA A 46 16.43 13.68 -8.68
N ASN A 47 15.89 12.95 -7.69
CA ASN A 47 14.47 12.58 -7.56
C ASN A 47 13.89 11.84 -8.78
N ASN A 48 14.76 11.21 -9.60
CA ASN A 48 14.36 10.36 -10.71
C ASN A 48 14.19 8.92 -10.24
N TYR A 49 13.15 8.68 -9.43
CA TYR A 49 12.92 7.38 -8.78
C TYR A 49 12.61 6.27 -9.78
N ILE A 50 11.89 6.56 -10.86
CA ILE A 50 11.61 5.58 -11.93
C ILE A 50 12.92 5.12 -12.58
N GLY A 51 13.82 6.06 -12.91
CA GLY A 51 15.12 5.70 -13.42
C GLY A 51 15.99 4.95 -12.40
N ALA A 52 15.88 5.27 -11.11
CA ALA A 52 16.58 4.54 -10.06
C ALA A 52 16.10 3.09 -9.97
N VAL A 53 14.79 2.85 -10.03
CA VAL A 53 14.20 1.50 -10.07
C VAL A 53 14.77 0.68 -11.23
N GLU A 54 14.93 1.29 -12.42
CA GLU A 54 15.52 0.62 -13.58
C GLU A 54 16.96 0.14 -13.29
N SER A 55 17.85 1.02 -12.81
CA SER A 55 19.24 0.67 -12.50
C SER A 55 19.35 -0.38 -11.39
N LEU A 56 18.57 -0.21 -10.29
CA LEU A 56 18.58 -1.13 -9.17
C LEU A 56 18.03 -2.51 -9.55
N SER A 57 16.99 -2.55 -10.39
CA SER A 57 16.44 -3.81 -10.89
C SER A 57 17.41 -4.55 -11.79
N ARG A 58 18.26 -3.83 -12.56
CA ARG A 58 19.35 -4.45 -13.32
C ARG A 58 20.39 -5.07 -12.40
N ILE A 59 20.75 -4.42 -11.28
CA ILE A 59 21.64 -5.01 -10.27
C ILE A 59 21.01 -6.30 -9.72
N GLU A 60 19.74 -6.28 -9.35
CA GLU A 60 19.07 -7.47 -8.83
C GLU A 60 19.03 -8.63 -9.82
N ARG A 61 18.90 -8.34 -11.11
CA ARG A 61 18.85 -9.34 -12.19
C ARG A 61 20.21 -9.91 -12.54
N PHE A 62 21.21 -9.05 -12.75
CA PHE A 62 22.52 -9.46 -13.27
C PHE A 62 23.54 -9.77 -12.17
N TYR A 63 23.41 -9.14 -11.00
CA TYR A 63 24.32 -9.27 -9.86
C TYR A 63 23.59 -9.68 -8.57
N PRO A 64 22.78 -10.77 -8.55
CA PRO A 64 21.94 -11.13 -7.41
C PRO A 64 22.71 -11.42 -6.12
N PHE A 65 24.02 -11.69 -6.23
CA PHE A 65 24.96 -11.95 -5.13
C PHE A 65 26.16 -11.00 -5.16
N GLY A 66 26.03 -9.87 -5.86
CA GLY A 66 27.07 -8.86 -5.96
C GLY A 66 27.29 -8.10 -4.66
N VAL A 67 28.32 -7.27 -4.66
CA VAL A 67 28.71 -6.47 -3.48
C VAL A 67 27.61 -5.47 -3.10
N TYR A 68 26.89 -4.94 -4.07
CA TYR A 68 25.81 -3.97 -3.87
C TYR A 68 24.41 -4.62 -3.81
N ALA A 69 24.29 -5.93 -4.03
CA ALA A 69 22.99 -6.59 -4.16
C ALA A 69 22.04 -6.38 -2.96
N GLU A 70 22.59 -6.41 -1.74
CA GLU A 70 21.82 -6.20 -0.51
C GLU A 70 21.36 -4.75 -0.39
N GLN A 71 22.26 -3.79 -0.57
CA GLN A 71 21.93 -2.37 -0.52
C GLN A 71 21.00 -1.97 -1.66
N ALA A 72 21.22 -2.46 -2.87
CA ALA A 72 20.36 -2.19 -4.03
C ALA A 72 18.91 -2.65 -3.78
N ARG A 73 18.70 -3.77 -3.06
CA ARG A 73 17.36 -4.23 -2.68
C ARG A 73 16.71 -3.34 -1.62
N ALA A 74 17.49 -2.80 -0.68
CA ALA A 74 16.98 -1.82 0.28
C ALA A 74 16.58 -0.52 -0.43
N ASP A 75 17.45 -0.04 -1.34
CA ASP A 75 17.20 1.18 -2.12
C ASP A 75 16.01 1.03 -3.09
N LEU A 76 15.75 -0.20 -3.59
CA LEU A 76 14.56 -0.50 -4.40
C LEU A 76 13.27 -0.26 -3.64
N ILE A 77 13.21 -0.60 -2.34
CA ILE A 77 12.04 -0.33 -1.50
C ILE A 77 11.73 1.17 -1.52
N TYR A 78 12.77 1.98 -1.29
CA TYR A 78 12.66 3.43 -1.29
C TYR A 78 12.27 3.99 -2.66
N ALA A 79 12.93 3.55 -3.71
CA ALA A 79 12.70 4.04 -5.07
C ALA A 79 11.27 3.71 -5.57
N PHE A 80 10.76 2.50 -5.31
CA PHE A 80 9.38 2.14 -5.60
C PHE A 80 8.39 3.00 -4.80
N TYR A 81 8.63 3.19 -3.50
CA TYR A 81 7.77 4.01 -2.65
C TYR A 81 7.71 5.46 -3.15
N MET A 82 8.86 6.07 -3.44
CA MET A 82 8.96 7.45 -3.90
C MET A 82 8.46 7.65 -5.34
N SER A 83 8.42 6.60 -6.15
CA SER A 83 7.80 6.64 -7.48
C SER A 83 6.27 6.44 -7.46
N GLY A 84 5.69 6.17 -6.29
CA GLY A 84 4.26 5.87 -6.14
C GLY A 84 3.88 4.44 -6.51
N ASP A 85 4.85 3.57 -6.72
CA ASP A 85 4.63 2.15 -7.01
C ASP A 85 4.60 1.35 -5.69
N TYR A 86 3.51 1.54 -4.92
CA TYR A 86 3.37 1.00 -3.58
C TYR A 86 3.28 -0.52 -3.53
N ASP A 87 2.69 -1.14 -4.54
CA ASP A 87 2.61 -2.61 -4.65
C ASP A 87 4.00 -3.24 -4.76
N ASN A 88 4.84 -2.70 -5.63
CA ASN A 88 6.20 -3.15 -5.77
C ASN A 88 7.07 -2.78 -4.56
N ALA A 89 6.83 -1.64 -3.91
CA ALA A 89 7.50 -1.29 -2.65
C ALA A 89 7.15 -2.28 -1.53
N TYR A 90 5.88 -2.69 -1.41
CA TYR A 90 5.45 -3.73 -0.48
C TYR A 90 6.15 -5.06 -0.76
N ALA A 91 6.10 -5.53 -2.01
CA ALA A 91 6.71 -6.79 -2.43
C ALA A 91 8.25 -6.80 -2.24
N ALA A 92 8.91 -5.67 -2.52
CA ALA A 92 10.35 -5.50 -2.30
C ALA A 92 10.69 -5.56 -0.80
N SER A 93 9.86 -4.93 0.07
CA SER A 93 10.02 -4.99 1.51
C SER A 93 9.91 -6.42 2.04
N GLU A 94 8.87 -7.17 1.64
CA GLU A 94 8.72 -8.58 2.02
C GLU A 94 9.87 -9.46 1.52
N LYS A 95 10.34 -9.19 0.29
CA LYS A 95 11.49 -9.91 -0.28
C LYS A 95 12.75 -9.64 0.51
N PHE A 96 13.01 -8.38 0.89
CA PHE A 96 14.16 -7.99 1.70
C PHE A 96 14.12 -8.68 3.08
N ILE A 97 12.98 -8.61 3.78
CA ILE A 97 12.77 -9.25 5.08
C ILE A 97 13.07 -10.76 5.02
N ARG A 98 12.62 -11.43 3.96
CA ARG A 98 12.82 -12.86 3.77
C ARG A 98 14.27 -13.23 3.45
N LEU A 99 14.95 -12.43 2.63
CA LEU A 99 16.31 -12.71 2.18
C LEU A 99 17.37 -12.32 3.22
N TYR A 100 17.12 -11.24 3.95
CA TYR A 100 18.10 -10.64 4.88
C TYR A 100 17.55 -10.48 6.30
N PRO A 101 17.05 -11.54 6.96
CA PRO A 101 16.40 -11.46 8.28
C PRO A 101 17.31 -11.02 9.41
N ARG A 102 18.63 -10.93 9.18
CA ARG A 102 19.65 -10.50 10.14
C ARG A 102 20.35 -9.20 9.74
N ASN A 103 19.84 -8.50 8.71
CA ASN A 103 20.40 -7.22 8.31
C ASN A 103 20.22 -6.21 9.45
N THR A 104 21.19 -5.32 9.64
CA THR A 104 21.15 -4.29 10.70
C THR A 104 20.03 -3.30 10.52
N ASN A 105 19.61 -3.06 9.28
CA ASN A 105 18.54 -2.11 8.91
C ASN A 105 17.25 -2.86 8.51
N ILE A 106 17.02 -4.04 9.07
CA ILE A 106 15.82 -4.83 8.78
C ILE A 106 14.53 -4.11 9.21
N ASP A 107 14.61 -3.32 10.28
CA ASP A 107 13.53 -2.49 10.81
C ASP A 107 13.01 -1.50 9.76
N TYR A 108 13.88 -0.92 8.93
CA TYR A 108 13.50 -0.10 7.79
C TYR A 108 12.56 -0.84 6.83
N ALA A 109 12.87 -2.09 6.48
CA ALA A 109 12.03 -2.87 5.58
C ALA A 109 10.64 -3.18 6.19
N TYR A 110 10.57 -3.47 7.50
CA TYR A 110 9.30 -3.63 8.21
C TYR A 110 8.50 -2.33 8.28
N PHE A 111 9.16 -1.22 8.53
CA PHE A 111 8.55 0.11 8.52
C PHE A 111 7.98 0.44 7.14
N MET A 112 8.78 0.30 6.09
CA MET A 112 8.36 0.61 4.72
C MET A 112 7.22 -0.30 4.24
N ARG A 113 7.21 -1.58 4.62
CA ARG A 113 6.09 -2.49 4.35
C ARG A 113 4.78 -1.94 4.91
N GLY A 114 4.82 -1.44 6.15
CA GLY A 114 3.65 -0.83 6.77
C GLY A 114 3.24 0.51 6.14
N MET A 115 4.20 1.30 5.68
CA MET A 115 3.92 2.60 5.07
C MET A 115 3.24 2.51 3.70
N THR A 116 3.46 1.43 2.95
CA THR A 116 2.94 1.27 1.58
C THR A 116 1.42 1.23 1.52
N GLY A 117 0.75 0.52 2.44
CA GLY A 117 -0.71 0.43 2.47
C GLY A 117 -1.42 1.76 2.77
N TYR A 118 -0.75 2.68 3.44
CA TYR A 118 -1.32 3.99 3.76
C TYR A 118 -1.49 4.88 2.52
N TYR A 119 -0.52 4.85 1.59
CA TYR A 119 -0.51 5.71 0.40
C TYR A 119 -1.31 5.13 -0.77
N GLU A 120 -1.65 3.86 -0.76
CA GLU A 120 -2.49 3.24 -1.79
C GLU A 120 -3.85 3.95 -1.92
N ASP A 121 -4.33 4.58 -0.83
CA ASP A 121 -5.60 5.30 -0.80
C ASP A 121 -5.49 6.81 -1.10
N GLU A 122 -4.30 7.40 -1.08
CA GLU A 122 -4.06 8.80 -1.46
C GLU A 122 -3.98 8.96 -2.99
N GLY A 123 -5.01 8.57 -3.72
CA GLY A 123 -5.06 8.82 -5.17
C GLY A 123 -4.98 10.33 -5.49
N LEU A 124 -4.38 10.69 -6.63
CA LEU A 124 -4.19 12.05 -7.16
C LEU A 124 -5.42 12.98 -7.10
N LEU A 125 -6.60 12.45 -6.81
CA LEU A 125 -7.85 13.17 -6.74
C LEU A 125 -8.35 13.40 -5.30
N SER A 126 -7.70 12.83 -4.28
CA SER A 126 -8.12 12.99 -2.87
C SER A 126 -8.05 14.45 -2.43
N ASP A 127 -6.99 15.15 -2.84
CA ASP A 127 -6.77 16.57 -2.49
C ASP A 127 -7.74 17.51 -3.22
N VAL A 128 -8.23 17.12 -4.40
CA VAL A 128 -9.08 17.97 -5.25
C VAL A 128 -10.57 17.85 -4.88
N PHE A 129 -11.00 16.67 -4.41
CA PHE A 129 -12.43 16.40 -4.18
C PHE A 129 -12.83 16.22 -2.72
N SER A 130 -11.94 16.42 -1.74
CA SER A 130 -12.22 16.17 -0.31
C SER A 130 -12.92 14.82 -0.11
N LEU A 131 -12.40 13.77 -0.74
CA LEU A 131 -13.00 12.45 -0.68
C LEU A 131 -12.94 11.93 0.75
N ASP A 132 -14.10 11.55 1.27
CA ASP A 132 -14.21 10.93 2.60
C ASP A 132 -13.65 9.50 2.52
N LEU A 133 -12.41 9.35 2.97
CA LEU A 133 -11.67 8.08 2.90
C LEU A 133 -12.35 6.95 3.68
N SER A 134 -13.17 7.29 4.70
CA SER A 134 -13.90 6.29 5.49
C SER A 134 -14.96 5.53 4.69
N LYS A 135 -15.41 6.10 3.57
CA LYS A 135 -16.42 5.49 2.68
C LYS A 135 -15.84 4.61 1.59
N ARG A 136 -14.51 4.50 1.52
CA ARG A 136 -13.80 3.62 0.59
C ARG A 136 -13.50 2.28 1.23
N ASP A 137 -12.94 1.36 0.46
CA ASP A 137 -12.39 0.12 1.01
C ASP A 137 -11.21 0.44 1.93
N VAL A 138 -11.35 0.12 3.21
CA VAL A 138 -10.32 0.35 4.24
C VAL A 138 -9.41 -0.88 4.45
N SER A 139 -9.53 -1.91 3.61
CA SER A 139 -8.68 -3.11 3.71
C SER A 139 -7.19 -2.79 3.62
N PRO A 140 -6.73 -1.89 2.71
CA PRO A 140 -5.34 -1.44 2.69
C PRO A 140 -4.92 -0.74 4.00
N ALA A 141 -5.77 0.11 4.55
CA ALA A 141 -5.50 0.76 5.83
C ALA A 141 -5.40 -0.23 6.99
N MET A 142 -6.25 -1.25 7.02
CA MET A 142 -6.19 -2.33 8.03
C MET A 142 -4.88 -3.13 7.91
N LYS A 143 -4.43 -3.43 6.69
CA LYS A 143 -3.16 -4.11 6.43
C LYS A 143 -1.97 -3.26 6.91
N SER A 144 -1.94 -1.99 6.53
CA SER A 144 -0.93 -1.01 6.99
C SER A 144 -0.90 -0.91 8.52
N TYR A 145 -2.07 -0.82 9.16
CA TYR A 145 -2.18 -0.79 10.61
C TYR A 145 -1.58 -2.04 11.28
N ALA A 146 -1.85 -3.22 10.73
CA ALA A 146 -1.30 -4.47 11.24
C ALA A 146 0.23 -4.54 11.06
N ASP A 147 0.74 -4.16 9.89
CA ASP A 147 2.17 -4.17 9.56
C ASP A 147 2.95 -3.16 10.42
N LEU A 148 2.44 -1.93 10.60
CA LEU A 148 3.07 -0.93 11.48
C LEU A 148 3.02 -1.32 12.96
N THR A 149 1.94 -1.99 13.38
CA THR A 149 1.85 -2.54 14.75
C THR A 149 2.89 -3.63 14.97
N GLU A 150 3.05 -4.55 14.03
CA GLU A 150 4.12 -5.57 14.08
C GLU A 150 5.49 -4.91 14.14
N PHE A 151 5.73 -3.87 13.32
CA PHE A 151 6.98 -3.13 13.30
C PHE A 151 7.32 -2.55 14.68
N ILE A 152 6.40 -1.80 15.32
CA ILE A 152 6.65 -1.16 16.62
C ILE A 152 6.91 -2.21 17.73
N ILE A 153 6.19 -3.32 17.70
CA ILE A 153 6.37 -4.40 18.69
C ILE A 153 7.75 -5.06 18.52
N ARG A 154 8.18 -5.27 17.28
CA ARG A 154 9.42 -5.99 16.98
C ARG A 154 10.66 -5.11 17.10
N TYR A 155 10.53 -3.82 16.79
CA TYR A 155 11.65 -2.86 16.75
C TYR A 155 11.32 -1.58 17.53
N PRO A 156 11.09 -1.65 18.86
CA PRO A 156 10.63 -0.50 19.65
C PRO A 156 11.67 0.64 19.74
N GLU A 157 12.94 0.35 19.46
CA GLU A 157 14.05 1.33 19.50
C GLU A 157 14.43 1.86 18.10
N SER A 158 13.67 1.50 17.05
CA SER A 158 13.93 1.99 15.70
C SER A 158 13.67 3.49 15.60
N GLU A 159 14.47 4.20 14.82
CA GLU A 159 14.30 5.63 14.53
C GLU A 159 12.96 5.97 13.83
N TYR A 160 12.31 4.99 13.20
CA TYR A 160 11.04 5.16 12.50
C TYR A 160 9.81 5.01 13.40
N VAL A 161 9.98 4.68 14.68
CA VAL A 161 8.87 4.36 15.60
C VAL A 161 7.90 5.54 15.77
N ASP A 162 8.41 6.75 15.90
CA ASP A 162 7.54 7.92 16.13
C ASP A 162 6.68 8.22 14.90
N VAL A 163 7.26 8.13 13.70
CA VAL A 163 6.53 8.29 12.43
C VAL A 163 5.47 7.18 12.28
N ALA A 164 5.82 5.94 12.63
CA ALA A 164 4.89 4.82 12.60
C ALA A 164 3.72 5.01 13.58
N ARG A 165 3.97 5.55 14.78
CA ARG A 165 2.90 5.86 15.77
C ARG A 165 1.93 6.90 15.26
N GLU A 166 2.42 7.98 14.65
CA GLU A 166 1.55 9.00 14.04
C GLU A 166 0.65 8.38 12.96
N ARG A 167 1.21 7.54 12.10
CA ARG A 167 0.45 6.82 11.07
C ARG A 167 -0.57 5.86 11.68
N LEU A 168 -0.23 5.14 12.73
CA LEU A 168 -1.16 4.26 13.44
C LEU A 168 -2.35 5.02 14.04
N ILE A 169 -2.14 6.23 14.58
CA ILE A 169 -3.25 7.07 15.08
C ILE A 169 -4.21 7.42 13.94
N PHE A 170 -3.69 7.84 12.81
CA PHE A 170 -4.51 8.16 11.64
C PHE A 170 -5.30 6.94 11.14
N LEU A 171 -4.61 5.81 10.90
CA LEU A 171 -5.22 4.58 10.39
C LEU A 171 -6.29 4.04 11.34
N ARG A 172 -6.02 4.07 12.64
CA ARG A 172 -6.97 3.70 13.68
C ARG A 172 -8.26 4.50 13.58
N ASN A 173 -8.16 5.82 13.46
CA ASN A 173 -9.32 6.70 13.37
C ASN A 173 -10.08 6.49 12.06
N LEU A 174 -9.36 6.29 10.94
CA LEU A 174 -9.95 5.97 9.63
C LEU A 174 -10.75 4.66 9.66
N ILE A 175 -10.18 3.61 10.22
CA ILE A 175 -10.85 2.30 10.36
C ILE A 175 -12.10 2.43 11.25
N ALA A 176 -11.98 3.13 12.39
CA ALA A 176 -13.11 3.36 13.28
C ALA A 176 -14.23 4.14 12.59
N SER A 177 -13.89 5.21 11.86
CA SER A 177 -14.85 6.03 11.12
C SER A 177 -15.59 5.20 10.05
N SER A 178 -14.88 4.38 9.29
CA SER A 178 -15.48 3.49 8.29
C SER A 178 -16.46 2.48 8.88
N GLU A 179 -16.12 1.89 10.05
CA GLU A 179 -17.04 0.99 10.76
C GLU A 179 -18.30 1.72 11.21
N LEU A 180 -18.18 2.96 11.68
CA LEU A 180 -19.34 3.74 12.13
C LEU A 180 -20.19 4.28 10.99
N ASP A 181 -19.61 4.59 9.83
CA ASP A 181 -20.39 4.90 8.62
C ASP A 181 -21.27 3.72 8.22
N GLY A 182 -20.71 2.51 8.29
CA GLY A 182 -21.50 1.28 8.11
C GLY A 182 -22.58 1.09 9.18
N ALA A 183 -22.28 1.43 10.44
CA ALA A 183 -23.26 1.37 11.53
C ALA A 183 -24.43 2.35 11.32
N GLU A 184 -24.15 3.60 10.93
CA GLU A 184 -25.17 4.60 10.60
C GLU A 184 -26.03 4.19 9.41
N TYR A 185 -25.42 3.59 8.38
CA TYR A 185 -26.18 3.03 7.28
C TYR A 185 -27.17 1.96 7.75
N TYR A 186 -26.76 1.07 8.67
CA TYR A 186 -27.64 0.06 9.26
C TYR A 186 -28.74 0.68 10.13
N LEU A 187 -28.46 1.74 10.91
CA LEU A 187 -29.50 2.50 11.64
C LEU A 187 -30.59 3.03 10.70
N LYS A 188 -30.18 3.70 9.62
CA LYS A 188 -31.09 4.27 8.60
C LYS A 188 -31.95 3.19 7.92
N ARG A 189 -31.45 1.96 7.85
CA ARG A 189 -32.17 0.81 7.27
C ARG A 189 -33.01 0.02 8.28
N GLY A 190 -33.02 0.40 9.55
CA GLY A 190 -33.71 -0.32 10.61
C GLY A 190 -33.03 -1.62 11.05
N ALA A 191 -31.79 -1.85 10.62
CA ALA A 191 -30.98 -3.01 10.99
C ALA A 191 -30.20 -2.74 12.30
N TYR A 192 -30.93 -2.46 13.37
CA TYR A 192 -30.39 -1.94 14.63
C TYR A 192 -29.35 -2.86 15.28
N LEU A 193 -29.52 -4.19 15.23
CA LEU A 193 -28.49 -5.14 15.71
C LEU A 193 -27.21 -5.07 14.91
N GLY A 194 -27.29 -4.83 13.60
CA GLY A 194 -26.10 -4.64 12.75
C GLY A 194 -25.35 -3.36 13.13
N ALA A 195 -26.08 -2.26 13.37
CA ALA A 195 -25.50 -1.00 13.83
C ALA A 195 -24.81 -1.17 15.19
N LEU A 196 -25.51 -1.80 16.15
CA LEU A 196 -24.99 -2.09 17.48
C LEU A 196 -23.70 -2.90 17.46
N ASN A 197 -23.64 -3.95 16.63
CA ASN A 197 -22.45 -4.80 16.52
C ASN A 197 -21.25 -4.04 15.97
N ARG A 198 -21.43 -3.18 14.96
CA ARG A 198 -20.34 -2.37 14.39
C ARG A 198 -19.85 -1.31 15.39
N ALA A 199 -20.74 -0.58 16.04
CA ALA A 199 -20.36 0.40 17.05
C ALA A 199 -19.65 -0.26 18.26
N ASN A 200 -20.14 -1.40 18.71
CA ASN A 200 -19.50 -2.18 19.78
C ASN A 200 -18.11 -2.71 19.35
N TYR A 201 -17.94 -3.08 18.07
CA TYR A 201 -16.64 -3.46 17.54
C TYR A 201 -15.61 -2.34 17.71
N VAL A 202 -15.98 -1.08 17.39
CA VAL A 202 -15.11 0.08 17.56
C VAL A 202 -14.74 0.25 19.04
N LEU A 203 -15.71 0.25 19.95
CA LEU A 203 -15.43 0.44 21.39
C LEU A 203 -14.57 -0.67 21.98
N LYS A 204 -14.71 -1.90 21.49
CA LYS A 204 -13.98 -3.05 22.01
C LYS A 204 -12.57 -3.20 21.43
N ASN A 205 -12.42 -2.97 20.12
CA ASN A 205 -11.19 -3.28 19.40
C ASN A 205 -10.37 -2.03 19.05
N ILE A 206 -11.00 -0.84 19.10
CA ILE A 206 -10.39 0.44 18.75
C ILE A 206 -10.73 1.50 19.82
N PRO A 207 -10.54 1.22 21.13
CA PRO A 207 -11.07 2.06 22.23
C PRO A 207 -10.45 3.46 22.27
N ASP A 208 -9.22 3.62 21.75
CA ASP A 208 -8.49 4.89 21.77
C ASP A 208 -8.75 5.76 20.53
N SER A 209 -9.73 5.40 19.68
CA SER A 209 -10.06 6.21 18.51
C SER A 209 -10.80 7.50 18.92
N SER A 210 -10.65 8.55 18.09
CA SER A 210 -11.42 9.79 18.23
C SER A 210 -12.93 9.59 18.01
N GLU A 211 -13.34 8.43 17.52
CA GLU A 211 -14.71 8.07 17.15
C GLU A 211 -15.52 7.46 18.32
N LYS A 212 -14.96 7.39 19.53
CA LYS A 212 -15.59 6.77 20.70
C LYS A 212 -16.98 7.34 20.97
N ASP A 213 -17.12 8.67 21.02
CA ASP A 213 -18.40 9.32 21.33
C ASP A 213 -19.45 9.05 20.25
N ARG A 214 -19.04 9.02 18.99
CA ARG A 214 -19.91 8.66 17.86
C ARG A 214 -20.41 7.22 17.99
N ALA A 215 -19.51 6.30 18.36
CA ALA A 215 -19.89 4.90 18.61
C ALA A 215 -20.91 4.76 19.74
N LEU A 216 -20.72 5.46 20.86
CA LEU A 216 -21.66 5.47 21.98
C LEU A 216 -23.04 6.00 21.57
N LYS A 217 -23.11 7.10 20.80
CA LYS A 217 -24.37 7.64 20.27
C LYS A 217 -25.14 6.64 19.41
N ILE A 218 -24.41 5.98 18.49
CA ILE A 218 -24.99 4.95 17.63
C ILE A 218 -25.53 3.78 18.45
N MET A 219 -24.79 3.32 19.47
CA MET A 219 -25.23 2.25 20.35
C MET A 219 -26.48 2.63 21.13
N LYS A 220 -26.49 3.85 21.70
CA LYS A 220 -27.66 4.37 22.42
C LYS A 220 -28.92 4.34 21.54
N GLU A 221 -28.83 4.95 20.35
CA GLU A 221 -29.95 4.99 19.40
C GLU A 221 -30.42 3.57 19.02
N ALA A 222 -29.47 2.66 18.76
CA ALA A 222 -29.77 1.28 18.40
C ALA A 222 -30.52 0.56 19.54
N TYR A 223 -30.13 0.74 20.82
CA TYR A 223 -30.80 0.17 21.97
C TYR A 223 -32.22 0.73 22.15
N GLU A 224 -32.40 2.06 22.03
CA GLU A 224 -33.71 2.70 22.09
C GLU A 224 -34.67 2.13 21.01
N LYS A 225 -34.15 1.99 19.75
CA LYS A 225 -34.97 1.42 18.65
C LYS A 225 -35.29 -0.06 18.82
N LEU A 226 -34.50 -0.80 19.60
CA LEU A 226 -34.74 -2.20 19.94
C LEU A 226 -35.63 -2.38 21.17
N GLY A 227 -35.96 -1.29 21.89
CA GLY A 227 -36.75 -1.34 23.12
C GLY A 227 -35.95 -1.77 24.36
N TYR A 228 -34.63 -1.59 24.33
CA TYR A 228 -33.73 -1.91 25.44
C TYR A 228 -33.29 -0.65 26.19
N ASP A 229 -34.27 0.09 26.75
CA ASP A 229 -34.08 1.42 27.36
C ASP A 229 -33.07 1.40 28.52
N GLU A 230 -33.04 0.34 29.32
CA GLU A 230 -32.06 0.17 30.41
C GLU A 230 -30.60 0.17 29.89
N TYR A 231 -30.37 -0.44 28.73
CA TYR A 231 -29.03 -0.44 28.12
C TYR A 231 -28.69 0.92 27.52
N ALA A 232 -29.66 1.61 26.92
CA ALA A 232 -29.48 2.96 26.41
C ALA A 232 -29.08 3.95 27.52
N GLU A 233 -29.72 3.87 28.71
CA GLU A 233 -29.39 4.67 29.89
C GLU A 233 -27.97 4.39 30.41
N LYS A 234 -27.52 3.12 30.39
CA LYS A 234 -26.14 2.76 30.75
C LYS A 234 -25.11 3.40 29.83
N ILE A 235 -25.40 3.54 28.54
CA ILE A 235 -24.52 4.23 27.61
C ILE A 235 -24.34 5.70 28.01
N VAL A 236 -25.38 6.40 28.41
CA VAL A 236 -25.32 7.81 28.86
C VAL A 236 -24.32 7.98 30.01
N THR A 237 -24.27 7.01 30.94
CA THR A 237 -23.33 7.06 32.07
C THR A 237 -21.86 6.86 31.62
N LEU A 238 -21.62 6.17 30.49
CA LEU A 238 -20.28 6.00 29.90
C LEU A 238 -19.82 7.23 29.10
N GLU A 239 -20.76 8.03 28.57
CA GLU A 239 -20.42 9.31 27.89
C GLU A 239 -19.98 10.40 28.89
N SER A 240 -20.41 10.29 30.17
CA SER A 240 -20.17 11.31 31.19
C SER A 240 -18.86 11.11 31.99
N ASN A 241 -18.16 10.00 31.80
CA ASN A 241 -16.89 9.64 32.44
C ASN A 241 -15.73 9.61 31.43
#